data_b2e0237ee4cf677b59050e49683b2be3
#
_entry.id   b2e0237ee4cf677b59050e49683b2be3
#
_cell.length_a   1.000
_cell.length_b   1.000
_cell.length_c   1.000
_cell.angle_alpha   90.00
_cell.angle_beta   90.00
_cell.angle_gamma   90.00
#
_symmetry.space_group_name_H-M   'P 1'
#
loop_
_entity.id
_entity.type
_entity.pdbx_description
1 polymer ?
#
loop_
_entity_poly.entity_id
_entity_poly.type
_entity_poly.pdbx_seq_one_letter_code
_entity_poly.pdbx_strand_id
1 'polypeptide(L)'
;DNAVAYFTDIVTLDSSTDQGSVMTFRELNDSPVITLTSTTALPKDNVGKRIVILYSPVGTTEHGVSGNVNLVNAGLTYGAGAPPLDAVVDTLDNWKSDEITFMQAYRSGKYLNLGMILPTNASLEKFRCYIDVTTLDNEYPELHVVYKAQVGYDSQSANFFGSYDISSLWNRPGVKGLKVLYTGYNNGSVTIEKETAVKPAE
;
A
#
# COMPACT_ATOMS: atom_id res chain seq x y z
N ASP A 1 -19.83 -5.11 28.38
CA ASP A 1 -19.44 -5.70 27.10
C ASP A 1 -18.20 -5.00 26.60
N ASN A 2 -17.04 -5.64 26.78
CA ASN A 2 -15.80 -5.15 26.19
C ASN A 2 -15.80 -5.55 24.71
N ALA A 3 -16.31 -4.67 23.85
CA ALA A 3 -16.23 -4.85 22.41
C ALA A 3 -14.76 -4.86 22.00
N VAL A 4 -14.33 -5.86 21.23
CA VAL A 4 -13.00 -5.94 20.66
C VAL A 4 -13.01 -5.26 19.31
N ALA A 5 -12.14 -4.27 19.10
CA ALA A 5 -11.97 -3.62 17.81
C ALA A 5 -10.91 -4.35 16.98
N TYR A 6 -11.18 -4.50 15.69
CA TYR A 6 -10.25 -5.08 14.73
C TYR A 6 -9.93 -4.08 13.64
N PHE A 7 -8.66 -4.00 13.27
CA PHE A 7 -8.17 -3.11 12.24
C PHE A 7 -7.28 -3.85 11.23
N THR A 8 -7.28 -3.35 10.00
CA THR A 8 -6.37 -3.77 8.95
C THR A 8 -5.48 -2.60 8.58
N ASP A 9 -4.17 -2.77 8.67
CA ASP A 9 -3.20 -1.76 8.29
C ASP A 9 -2.05 -2.36 7.48
N ILE A 10 -1.45 -1.53 6.63
CA ILE A 10 -0.21 -1.84 5.94
C ILE A 10 0.92 -1.22 6.74
N VAL A 11 1.87 -2.05 7.15
CA VAL A 11 2.95 -1.67 8.06
C VAL A 11 4.30 -2.15 7.53
N THR A 12 5.38 -1.59 8.05
CA THR A 12 6.72 -2.19 7.91
C THR A 12 6.98 -3.11 9.09
N LEU A 13 7.44 -4.32 8.83
CA LEU A 13 7.95 -5.20 9.87
C LEU A 13 9.37 -4.75 10.22
N ASP A 14 9.55 -4.08 11.36
CA ASP A 14 10.84 -3.54 11.75
C ASP A 14 11.75 -4.59 12.40
N SER A 15 11.16 -5.47 13.18
CA SER A 15 11.89 -6.57 13.82
C SER A 15 10.98 -7.76 14.10
N SER A 16 11.57 -8.94 14.14
CA SER A 16 10.93 -10.16 14.59
C SER A 16 11.93 -11.05 15.29
N THR A 17 11.61 -11.46 16.51
CA THR A 17 12.38 -12.36 17.35
C THR A 17 11.47 -13.46 17.88
N ASP A 18 12.03 -14.43 18.60
CA ASP A 18 11.24 -15.47 19.24
C ASP A 18 10.28 -14.92 20.32
N GLN A 19 10.51 -13.67 20.75
CA GLN A 19 9.69 -12.98 21.75
C GLN A 19 8.58 -12.11 21.15
N GLY A 20 8.56 -11.95 19.83
CA GLY A 20 7.54 -11.17 19.14
C GLY A 20 8.06 -10.28 18.03
N SER A 21 7.22 -9.38 17.60
CA SER A 21 7.47 -8.52 16.45
C SER A 21 7.13 -7.05 16.75
N VAL A 22 7.83 -6.16 16.06
CA VAL A 22 7.58 -4.71 16.08
C VAL A 22 7.30 -4.24 14.67
N MET A 23 6.24 -3.46 14.53
CA MET A 23 5.73 -2.97 13.25
C MET A 23 5.48 -1.47 13.33
N THR A 24 5.75 -0.75 12.26
CA THR A 24 5.53 0.70 12.20
C THR A 24 4.80 1.11 10.94
N PHE A 25 4.01 2.17 11.05
CA PHE A 25 3.34 2.79 9.92
C PHE A 25 2.95 4.23 10.23
N ARG A 26 2.56 4.95 9.19
CA ARG A 26 1.87 6.25 9.27
C ARG A 26 0.48 6.07 8.69
N GLU A 27 -0.53 6.61 9.34
CA GLU A 27 -1.91 6.44 8.86
C GLU A 27 -2.14 7.10 7.51
N LEU A 28 -1.65 8.32 7.35
CA LEU A 28 -1.82 9.11 6.11
C LEU A 28 -0.72 10.15 6.01
N ASN A 29 -0.16 10.30 4.80
CA ASN A 29 0.87 11.30 4.49
C ASN A 29 2.04 11.27 5.48
N ASP A 30 2.36 12.39 6.10
CA ASP A 30 3.45 12.54 7.07
C ASP A 30 2.95 12.53 8.53
N SER A 31 1.81 11.91 8.79
CA SER A 31 1.30 11.73 10.16
C SER A 31 2.34 11.03 11.05
N PRO A 32 2.27 11.19 12.37
CA PRO A 32 3.24 10.59 13.29
C PRO A 32 3.37 9.08 13.09
N VAL A 33 4.57 8.56 13.30
CA VAL A 33 4.83 7.12 13.26
C VAL A 33 4.10 6.43 14.40
N ILE A 34 3.36 5.38 14.06
CA ILE A 34 2.68 4.48 14.99
C ILE A 34 3.51 3.21 15.11
N THR A 35 3.77 2.79 16.33
CA THR A 35 4.52 1.57 16.63
C THR A 35 3.60 0.55 17.29
N LEU A 36 3.44 -0.61 16.65
CA LEU A 36 2.67 -1.73 17.17
C LEU A 36 3.61 -2.87 17.57
N THR A 37 3.39 -3.44 18.73
CA THR A 37 4.19 -4.54 19.27
C THR A 37 3.30 -5.74 19.55
N SER A 38 3.71 -6.91 19.07
CA SER A 38 3.00 -8.17 19.32
C SER A 38 3.96 -9.22 19.90
N THR A 39 3.42 -10.10 20.72
CA THR A 39 4.15 -11.28 21.19
C THR A 39 4.25 -12.38 20.14
N THR A 40 3.56 -12.23 19.02
CA THR A 40 3.64 -13.18 17.89
C THR A 40 4.90 -12.93 17.08
N ALA A 41 5.74 -13.95 16.95
CA ALA A 41 6.87 -13.91 16.03
C ALA A 41 6.35 -14.03 14.58
N LEU A 42 6.87 -13.18 13.70
CA LEU A 42 6.63 -13.25 12.25
C LEU A 42 7.88 -13.79 11.54
N PRO A 43 7.78 -14.25 10.29
CA PRO A 43 8.92 -14.75 9.56
C PRO A 43 10.06 -13.71 9.49
N LYS A 44 11.26 -14.11 9.92
CA LYS A 44 12.43 -13.20 9.97
C LYS A 44 12.84 -12.70 8.58
N ASP A 45 12.58 -13.48 7.55
CA ASP A 45 12.82 -13.08 6.16
C ASP A 45 11.96 -11.91 5.70
N ASN A 46 10.91 -11.61 6.45
CA ASN A 46 10.01 -10.48 6.15
C ASN A 46 10.39 -9.18 6.87
N VAL A 47 11.43 -9.18 7.68
CA VAL A 47 11.93 -7.97 8.34
C VAL A 47 12.38 -6.97 7.28
N GLY A 48 11.94 -5.71 7.43
CA GLY A 48 12.15 -4.63 6.48
C GLY A 48 11.13 -4.56 5.34
N LYS A 49 10.23 -5.54 5.25
CA LYS A 49 9.21 -5.60 4.19
C LYS A 49 7.89 -4.99 4.63
N ARG A 50 7.10 -4.59 3.63
CA ARG A 50 5.74 -4.12 3.83
C ARG A 50 4.78 -5.30 3.93
N ILE A 51 4.04 -5.36 5.02
CA ILE A 51 3.06 -6.41 5.30
C ILE A 51 1.69 -5.79 5.59
N VAL A 52 0.65 -6.55 5.32
CA VAL A 52 -0.71 -6.23 5.76
C VAL A 52 -1.04 -7.08 6.97
N ILE A 53 -1.57 -6.45 8.02
CA ILE A 53 -1.94 -7.11 9.26
C ILE A 53 -3.40 -6.88 9.59
N LEU A 54 -4.03 -7.91 10.14
CA LEU A 54 -5.29 -7.83 10.86
C LEU A 54 -4.99 -8.01 12.34
N TYR A 55 -5.43 -7.10 13.17
CA TYR A 55 -5.09 -7.07 14.59
C TYR A 55 -6.16 -6.43 15.46
N SER A 56 -6.08 -6.68 16.76
CA SER A 56 -6.84 -5.94 17.76
C SER A 56 -5.88 -5.28 18.75
N PRO A 57 -6.06 -3.97 19.05
CA PRO A 57 -5.27 -3.32 20.09
C PRO A 57 -5.57 -3.88 21.48
N VAL A 58 -4.54 -3.88 22.33
CA VAL A 58 -4.67 -4.24 23.75
C VAL A 58 -4.89 -2.98 24.57
N GLY A 59 -5.95 -2.96 25.36
CA GLY A 59 -6.22 -1.86 26.29
C GLY A 59 -6.86 -0.62 25.68
N THR A 60 -7.20 -0.65 24.39
CA THR A 60 -7.93 0.41 23.70
C THR A 60 -8.76 -0.17 22.56
N THR A 61 -9.76 0.56 22.12
CA THR A 61 -10.55 0.28 20.90
C THR A 61 -10.29 1.30 19.80
N GLU A 62 -9.34 2.21 20.02
CA GLU A 62 -9.01 3.28 19.07
C GLU A 62 -8.01 2.80 18.03
N HIS A 63 -8.21 3.24 16.78
CA HIS A 63 -7.26 3.05 15.68
C HIS A 63 -6.15 4.11 15.74
N GLY A 64 -4.95 3.72 15.33
CA GLY A 64 -3.84 4.66 15.19
C GLY A 64 -3.15 5.02 16.50
N VAL A 65 -3.22 4.15 17.48
CA VAL A 65 -2.54 4.30 18.78
C VAL A 65 -1.39 3.31 18.90
N SER A 66 -0.21 3.83 19.19
CA SER A 66 0.97 2.98 19.47
C SER A 66 0.74 2.13 20.73
N GLY A 67 1.18 0.89 20.70
CA GLY A 67 1.06 -0.01 21.84
C GLY A 67 1.06 -1.48 21.44
N ASN A 68 0.65 -2.31 22.40
CA ASN A 68 0.57 -3.75 22.22
C ASN A 68 -0.69 -4.13 21.43
N VAL A 69 -0.55 -5.12 20.57
CA VAL A 69 -1.64 -5.64 19.74
C VAL A 69 -1.64 -7.16 19.73
N ASN A 70 -2.81 -7.73 19.50
CA ASN A 70 -2.97 -9.15 19.19
C ASN A 70 -3.10 -9.30 17.68
N LEU A 71 -2.12 -9.97 17.04
CA LEU A 71 -2.19 -10.27 15.62
C LEU A 71 -3.18 -11.41 15.36
N VAL A 72 -4.08 -11.20 14.43
CA VAL A 72 -5.01 -12.22 13.92
C VAL A 72 -4.44 -12.85 12.65
N ASN A 73 -3.90 -12.02 11.75
CA ASN A 73 -3.31 -12.44 10.49
C ASN A 73 -2.25 -11.44 10.02
N ALA A 74 -1.30 -11.93 9.24
CA ALA A 74 -0.29 -11.10 8.61
C ALA A 74 0.13 -11.74 7.27
N GLY A 75 0.40 -10.90 6.28
CA GLY A 75 0.85 -11.37 4.97
C GLY A 75 1.65 -10.30 4.23
N LEU A 76 2.41 -10.73 3.23
CA LEU A 76 3.13 -9.82 2.37
C LEU A 76 2.18 -9.02 1.48
N THR A 77 2.48 -7.73 1.29
CA THR A 77 1.83 -6.92 0.26
C THR A 77 2.49 -7.14 -1.10
N TYR A 78 1.81 -6.74 -2.17
CA TYR A 78 2.47 -6.58 -3.47
C TYR A 78 3.54 -5.48 -3.33
N GLY A 79 4.74 -5.72 -3.87
CA GLY A 79 5.85 -4.79 -3.72
C GLY A 79 6.54 -4.80 -2.35
N ALA A 80 6.28 -5.78 -1.51
CA ALA A 80 6.69 -5.86 -0.10
C ALA A 80 8.17 -5.60 0.18
N GLY A 81 9.06 -6.07 -0.67
CA GLY A 81 10.51 -5.91 -0.53
C GLY A 81 11.13 -5.25 -1.77
N ALA A 82 10.32 -4.65 -2.63
CA ALA A 82 10.81 -3.98 -3.82
C ALA A 82 11.64 -2.74 -3.46
N PRO A 83 12.69 -2.45 -4.24
CA PRO A 83 13.38 -1.17 -4.11
C PRO A 83 12.45 -0.01 -4.45
N PRO A 84 12.85 1.26 -4.17
CA PRO A 84 12.09 2.41 -4.60
C PRO A 84 11.73 2.33 -6.09
N LEU A 85 10.50 2.72 -6.42
CA LEU A 85 10.05 2.76 -7.81
C LEU A 85 10.92 3.73 -8.59
N ASP A 86 11.58 3.21 -9.61
CA ASP A 86 12.33 3.97 -10.59
C ASP A 86 11.56 4.04 -11.91
N ALA A 87 11.95 5.00 -12.73
CA ALA A 87 11.44 5.10 -14.09
C ALA A 87 11.87 3.87 -14.86
N VAL A 88 10.93 3.00 -15.15
CA VAL A 88 11.14 1.84 -16.00
C VAL A 88 10.69 2.19 -17.39
N VAL A 89 11.62 2.09 -18.35
CA VAL A 89 11.24 2.19 -19.77
C VAL A 89 10.54 0.89 -20.13
N ASP A 90 9.23 0.97 -20.19
CA ASP A 90 8.41 -0.18 -20.49
C ASP A 90 7.61 0.02 -21.77
N THR A 91 7.25 -1.07 -22.40
CA THR A 91 6.42 -1.03 -23.60
C THR A 91 4.97 -0.87 -23.22
N LEU A 92 4.18 -0.21 -24.08
CA LEU A 92 2.73 -0.03 -23.88
C LEU A 92 1.99 -1.35 -23.61
N ASP A 93 2.54 -2.48 -24.07
CA ASP A 93 1.95 -3.80 -23.84
C ASP A 93 1.99 -4.21 -22.37
N ASN A 94 2.97 -3.74 -21.61
CA ASN A 94 3.07 -4.00 -20.18
C ASN A 94 2.09 -3.17 -19.36
N TRP A 95 1.54 -2.09 -19.93
CA TRP A 95 0.54 -1.23 -19.27
C TRP A 95 -0.88 -1.70 -19.49
N LYS A 96 -1.10 -2.70 -20.34
CA LYS A 96 -2.42 -3.31 -20.51
C LYS A 96 -2.80 -4.07 -19.25
N SER A 97 -3.93 -3.71 -18.69
CA SER A 97 -4.46 -4.31 -17.47
C SER A 97 -5.81 -4.93 -17.73
N ASP A 98 -6.08 -6.04 -17.05
CA ASP A 98 -7.44 -6.50 -16.84
C ASP A 98 -8.13 -5.58 -15.85
N GLU A 99 -9.46 -5.67 -15.78
CA GLU A 99 -10.27 -4.77 -14.98
C GLU A 99 -10.02 -4.99 -13.48
N ILE A 100 -9.79 -3.87 -12.78
CA ILE A 100 -9.75 -3.80 -11.33
C ILE A 100 -11.13 -3.32 -10.86
N THR A 101 -11.81 -4.11 -10.06
CA THR A 101 -13.20 -3.82 -9.63
C THR A 101 -13.27 -2.59 -8.76
N PHE A 102 -12.30 -2.43 -7.85
CA PHE A 102 -12.20 -1.28 -6.97
C PHE A 102 -10.74 -1.03 -6.61
N MET A 103 -10.35 0.24 -6.54
CA MET A 103 -9.03 0.61 -6.08
C MET A 103 -9.09 1.81 -5.14
N GLN A 104 -8.34 1.71 -4.06
CA GLN A 104 -8.00 2.81 -3.17
C GLN A 104 -6.49 3.03 -3.23
N ALA A 105 -6.06 4.28 -3.30
CA ALA A 105 -4.66 4.65 -3.27
C ALA A 105 -4.44 5.83 -2.33
N TYR A 106 -3.45 5.75 -1.47
CA TYR A 106 -3.08 6.81 -0.54
C TYR A 106 -1.60 6.72 -0.17
N ARG A 107 -1.03 7.86 0.24
CA ARG A 107 0.35 7.92 0.68
C ARG A 107 0.45 7.73 2.20
N SER A 108 1.40 6.90 2.61
CA SER A 108 1.82 6.70 4.00
C SER A 108 3.34 6.87 4.06
N GLY A 109 3.82 8.02 4.51
CA GLY A 109 5.22 8.37 4.46
C GLY A 109 5.76 8.28 3.04
N LYS A 110 6.83 7.50 2.82
CA LYS A 110 7.41 7.26 1.51
C LYS A 110 6.71 6.18 0.67
N TYR A 111 5.63 5.60 1.19
CA TYR A 111 4.92 4.50 0.55
C TYR A 111 3.61 4.93 -0.09
N LEU A 112 3.38 4.43 -1.30
CA LEU A 112 2.07 4.41 -1.91
C LEU A 112 1.39 3.10 -1.52
N ASN A 113 0.32 3.18 -0.76
CA ASN A 113 -0.49 2.04 -0.38
C ASN A 113 -1.69 1.90 -1.31
N LEU A 114 -1.92 0.68 -1.78
CA LEU A 114 -3.01 0.33 -2.68
C LEU A 114 -3.90 -0.73 -2.04
N GLY A 115 -5.20 -0.55 -2.15
CA GLY A 115 -6.20 -1.56 -1.84
C GLY A 115 -7.02 -1.85 -3.09
N MET A 116 -7.16 -3.13 -3.46
CA MET A 116 -7.87 -3.56 -4.65
C MET A 116 -8.82 -4.70 -4.32
N ILE A 117 -9.89 -4.80 -5.10
CA ILE A 117 -10.74 -5.99 -5.16
C ILE A 117 -10.44 -6.71 -6.47
N LEU A 118 -9.92 -7.90 -6.38
CA LEU A 118 -9.51 -8.74 -7.52
C LEU A 118 -10.07 -10.16 -7.35
N PRO A 119 -10.16 -10.94 -8.44
CA PRO A 119 -10.45 -12.37 -8.33
C PRO A 119 -9.43 -13.09 -7.45
N THR A 120 -9.88 -14.09 -6.70
CA THR A 120 -9.03 -14.82 -5.73
C THR A 120 -7.90 -15.61 -6.37
N ASN A 121 -7.96 -15.87 -7.67
CA ASN A 121 -6.88 -16.50 -8.42
C ASN A 121 -5.79 -15.53 -8.91
N ALA A 122 -5.86 -14.25 -8.54
CA ALA A 122 -4.81 -13.31 -8.83
C ALA A 122 -3.50 -13.70 -8.14
N SER A 123 -2.39 -13.70 -8.87
CA SER A 123 -1.08 -14.00 -8.32
C SER A 123 -0.25 -12.74 -8.14
N LEU A 124 0.70 -12.79 -7.21
CA LEU A 124 1.64 -11.68 -6.95
C LEU A 124 2.42 -11.26 -8.20
N GLU A 125 2.75 -12.21 -9.05
CA GLU A 125 3.52 -11.98 -10.27
C GLU A 125 2.72 -11.26 -11.36
N LYS A 126 1.41 -11.28 -11.26
CA LYS A 126 0.50 -10.67 -12.23
C LYS A 126 0.08 -9.25 -11.89
N PHE A 127 0.58 -8.74 -10.79
CA PHE A 127 0.31 -7.38 -10.35
C PHE A 127 1.59 -6.54 -10.39
N ARG A 128 1.51 -5.38 -11.04
CA ARG A 128 2.63 -4.45 -11.21
C ARG A 128 2.19 -3.00 -11.10
N CYS A 129 3.11 -2.16 -10.67
CA CYS A 129 2.99 -0.72 -10.73
C CYS A 129 4.11 -0.18 -11.61
N TYR A 130 3.76 0.55 -12.67
CA TYR A 130 4.72 1.12 -13.64
C TYR A 130 4.66 2.63 -13.65
N ILE A 131 5.81 3.25 -13.91
CA ILE A 131 5.91 4.70 -14.09
C ILE A 131 5.89 5.00 -15.58
N ASP A 132 5.01 5.92 -15.98
CA ASP A 132 5.07 6.50 -17.32
C ASP A 132 6.22 7.51 -17.37
N VAL A 133 7.34 7.08 -17.96
CA VAL A 133 8.57 7.88 -18.04
C VAL A 133 8.38 9.18 -18.83
N THR A 134 7.40 9.23 -19.72
CA THR A 134 7.09 10.45 -20.49
C THR A 134 6.47 11.55 -19.64
N THR A 135 6.00 11.22 -18.45
CA THR A 135 5.35 12.15 -17.51
C THR A 135 6.25 12.60 -16.37
N LEU A 136 7.52 12.16 -16.34
CA LEU A 136 8.43 12.43 -15.22
C LEU A 136 8.67 13.92 -14.95
N ASP A 137 8.63 14.76 -15.98
CA ASP A 137 8.82 16.20 -15.85
C ASP A 137 7.50 16.98 -15.60
N ASN A 138 6.39 16.25 -15.48
CA ASN A 138 5.11 16.85 -15.14
C ASN A 138 5.02 17.15 -13.65
N GLU A 139 4.14 18.07 -13.27
CA GLU A 139 3.83 18.34 -11.86
C GLU A 139 3.21 17.12 -11.16
N TYR A 140 2.52 16.26 -11.92
CA TYR A 140 1.89 15.02 -11.46
C TYR A 140 2.34 13.86 -12.34
N PRO A 141 3.50 13.26 -12.08
CA PRO A 141 3.90 12.04 -12.77
C PRO A 141 2.85 10.94 -12.62
N GLU A 142 2.74 10.09 -13.64
CA GLU A 142 1.71 9.06 -13.72
C GLU A 142 2.26 7.67 -13.41
N LEU A 143 1.59 6.98 -12.49
CA LEU A 143 1.81 5.57 -12.20
C LEU A 143 0.64 4.76 -12.73
N HIS A 144 0.94 3.66 -13.40
CA HIS A 144 -0.06 2.73 -13.91
C HIS A 144 -0.09 1.47 -13.08
N VAL A 145 -1.25 1.16 -12.51
CA VAL A 145 -1.50 -0.10 -11.81
C VAL A 145 -2.01 -1.11 -12.83
N VAL A 146 -1.26 -2.20 -12.99
CA VAL A 146 -1.54 -3.23 -13.98
C VAL A 146 -1.79 -4.57 -13.28
N TYR A 147 -2.90 -5.17 -13.61
CA TYR A 147 -3.31 -6.48 -13.16
C TYR A 147 -3.59 -7.38 -14.37
N LYS A 148 -3.08 -8.62 -14.33
CA LYS A 148 -3.38 -9.63 -15.34
C LYS A 148 -3.97 -10.87 -14.68
N ALA A 149 -5.23 -11.16 -15.02
CA ALA A 149 -5.90 -12.35 -14.55
C ALA A 149 -5.21 -13.62 -15.06
N GLN A 150 -5.20 -14.66 -14.24
CA GLN A 150 -4.85 -15.98 -14.72
C GLN A 150 -5.99 -16.54 -15.58
N VAL A 151 -5.65 -17.46 -16.49
CA VAL A 151 -6.63 -18.15 -17.30
C VAL A 151 -7.47 -19.06 -16.40
N GLY A 152 -8.77 -18.80 -16.36
CA GLY A 152 -9.73 -19.50 -15.51
C GLY A 152 -10.34 -18.53 -14.51
N TYR A 153 -11.62 -18.25 -14.69
CA TYR A 153 -12.35 -17.35 -13.80
C TYR A 153 -12.66 -18.03 -12.47
N ASP A 154 -12.12 -17.48 -11.40
CA ASP A 154 -12.74 -17.67 -10.11
C ASP A 154 -13.85 -16.61 -9.97
N SER A 155 -15.05 -17.02 -9.66
CA SER A 155 -16.20 -16.13 -9.45
C SER A 155 -16.13 -15.37 -8.13
N GLN A 156 -15.16 -15.71 -7.27
CA GLN A 156 -14.97 -15.06 -5.97
C GLN A 156 -13.92 -13.96 -6.07
N SER A 157 -14.14 -12.90 -5.31
CA SER A 157 -13.21 -11.79 -5.18
C SER A 157 -12.70 -11.67 -3.75
N ALA A 158 -11.51 -11.13 -3.60
CA ALA A 158 -10.92 -10.83 -2.32
C ALA A 158 -10.21 -9.47 -2.35
N ASN A 159 -9.93 -8.94 -1.17
CA ASN A 159 -9.13 -7.74 -1.02
C ASN A 159 -7.64 -8.08 -1.15
N PHE A 160 -6.95 -7.31 -1.98
CA PHE A 160 -5.51 -7.37 -2.17
C PHE A 160 -4.88 -6.03 -1.84
N PHE A 161 -3.65 -6.06 -1.34
CA PHE A 161 -2.95 -4.86 -0.89
C PHE A 161 -1.59 -4.76 -1.54
N GLY A 162 -1.26 -3.55 -2.00
CA GLY A 162 0.07 -3.21 -2.51
C GLY A 162 0.70 -2.10 -1.69
N SER A 163 2.02 -2.08 -1.63
CA SER A 163 2.75 -1.01 -0.97
C SER A 163 4.10 -0.81 -1.66
N TYR A 164 4.31 0.38 -2.23
CA TYR A 164 5.47 0.70 -3.06
C TYR A 164 6.17 1.93 -2.53
N ASP A 165 7.50 1.89 -2.44
CA ASP A 165 8.31 3.06 -2.12
C ASP A 165 8.32 4.01 -3.31
N ILE A 166 7.73 5.19 -3.14
CA ILE A 166 7.62 6.24 -4.16
C ILE A 166 8.57 7.40 -3.94
N SER A 167 9.53 7.28 -3.01
CA SER A 167 10.40 8.39 -2.63
C SER A 167 11.17 9.00 -3.80
N SER A 168 11.62 8.17 -4.75
CA SER A 168 12.34 8.63 -5.94
C SER A 168 11.51 9.55 -6.83
N LEU A 169 10.20 9.31 -6.92
CA LEU A 169 9.28 10.16 -7.67
C LEU A 169 8.82 11.36 -6.86
N TRP A 170 8.42 11.09 -5.62
CA TRP A 170 7.85 12.09 -4.72
C TRP A 170 8.79 13.26 -4.47
N ASN A 171 10.09 12.97 -4.37
CA ASN A 171 11.12 13.97 -4.06
C ASN A 171 11.72 14.64 -5.30
N ARG A 172 11.21 14.38 -6.51
CA ARG A 172 11.69 15.06 -7.71
C ARG A 172 11.35 16.56 -7.66
N PRO A 173 12.25 17.44 -8.15
CA PRO A 173 11.97 18.86 -8.24
C PRO A 173 10.72 19.15 -9.07
N GLY A 174 9.87 20.05 -8.60
CA GLY A 174 8.66 20.48 -9.31
C GLY A 174 7.47 19.55 -9.21
N VAL A 175 7.60 18.40 -8.55
CA VAL A 175 6.48 17.48 -8.33
C VAL A 175 5.53 18.05 -7.28
N LYS A 176 4.26 18.12 -7.63
CA LYS A 176 3.16 18.55 -6.76
C LYS A 176 2.29 17.40 -6.25
N GLY A 177 2.51 16.22 -6.75
CA GLY A 177 1.79 15.02 -6.39
C GLY A 177 2.01 13.90 -7.40
N LEU A 178 1.20 12.87 -7.32
CA LEU A 178 1.21 11.74 -8.24
C LEU A 178 -0.20 11.45 -8.73
N LYS A 179 -0.31 10.96 -9.95
CA LYS A 179 -1.55 10.46 -10.52
C LYS A 179 -1.44 8.95 -10.69
N VAL A 180 -2.30 8.21 -10.00
CA VAL A 180 -2.35 6.75 -10.07
C VAL A 180 -3.50 6.36 -10.99
N LEU A 181 -3.17 5.66 -12.07
CA LEU A 181 -4.15 5.22 -13.08
C LEU A 181 -4.35 3.71 -13.00
N TYR A 182 -5.56 3.28 -13.19
CA TYR A 182 -5.93 1.88 -13.24
C TYR A 182 -7.01 1.63 -14.26
N THR A 183 -7.04 0.43 -14.82
CA THR A 183 -8.12 -0.02 -15.69
C THR A 183 -9.26 -0.55 -14.83
N GLY A 184 -10.42 0.04 -14.98
CA GLY A 184 -11.65 -0.38 -14.30
C GLY A 184 -12.83 -0.27 -15.24
N TYR A 185 -14.04 -0.40 -14.70
CA TYR A 185 -15.27 -0.26 -15.50
C TYR A 185 -15.31 1.05 -16.31
N ASN A 186 -14.67 2.10 -15.81
CA ASN A 186 -14.55 3.41 -16.46
C ASN A 186 -13.13 3.96 -16.30
N ASN A 187 -12.09 3.21 -16.52
CA ASN A 187 -10.70 3.65 -16.38
C ASN A 187 -10.52 4.76 -15.33
N GLY A 188 -10.14 4.37 -14.13
CA GLY A 188 -10.11 5.28 -13.00
C GLY A 188 -8.73 5.89 -12.77
N SER A 189 -8.73 7.02 -12.06
CA SER A 189 -7.51 7.62 -11.55
C SER A 189 -7.72 8.16 -10.14
N VAL A 190 -6.63 8.14 -9.35
CA VAL A 190 -6.56 8.77 -8.04
C VAL A 190 -5.39 9.74 -8.04
N THR A 191 -5.63 11.00 -7.69
CA THR A 191 -4.57 12.00 -7.54
C THR A 191 -4.19 12.13 -6.09
N ILE A 192 -2.88 12.05 -5.80
CA ILE A 192 -2.31 12.22 -4.47
C ILE A 192 -1.58 13.54 -4.46
N GLU A 193 -2.10 14.51 -3.72
CA GLU A 193 -1.51 15.85 -3.61
C GLU A 193 -0.36 15.86 -2.61
N LYS A 194 0.73 16.54 -2.97
CA LYS A 194 1.87 16.73 -2.09
C LYS A 194 1.60 17.75 -1.00
N GLU A 195 0.82 18.77 -1.30
CA GLU A 195 0.40 19.78 -0.36
C GLU A 195 -1.10 19.65 -0.13
N THR A 196 -1.48 19.34 1.10
CA THR A 196 -2.86 19.57 1.55
C THR A 196 -3.03 21.08 1.68
N ALA A 197 -4.06 21.64 1.04
CA ALA A 197 -4.44 23.03 1.25
C ALA A 197 -4.61 23.28 2.76
N VAL A 198 -3.70 24.07 3.34
CA VAL A 198 -3.86 24.53 4.71
C VAL A 198 -5.05 25.48 4.69
N LYS A 199 -6.16 25.13 5.36
CA LYS A 199 -7.24 26.08 5.57
C LYS A 199 -6.67 27.28 6.30
N PRO A 200 -6.89 28.54 5.80
CA PRO A 200 -6.54 29.71 6.56
C PRO A 200 -7.19 29.62 7.94
N ALA A 201 -6.45 29.94 8.99
CA ALA A 201 -7.01 30.07 10.32
C ALA A 201 -8.11 31.15 10.27
N GLU A 202 -9.34 30.83 10.73
CA GLU A 202 -10.41 31.79 10.94
C GLU A 202 -10.04 32.72 12.09
#